data_474f22a952d890d96c871cb4a7f3fb3d
#
_entry.id   474f22a952d890d96c871cb4a7f3fb3d
#
_cell.length_a   1.000
_cell.length_b   1.000
_cell.length_c   1.000
_cell.angle_alpha   90.00
_cell.angle_beta   90.00
_cell.angle_gamma   90.00
#
_symmetry.space_group_name_H-M   'P 1'
#
loop_
_entity.id
_entity.type
_entity.pdbx_description
1 polymer ?
#
loop_
_entity_poly.entity_id
_entity_poly.type
_entity_poly.pdbx_seq_one_letter_code
_entity_poly.pdbx_strand_id
1 'polypeptide(L)'
;ADEVEQVPGVKLVAMAVPNPNADTGLIQVIPTTGPDDPATQELVRNLQALTDTWRTDRGLDMNITGYTAVALDVSAQLAGALLPFALFVVGLSLVLLTVVFRSLVVPVKAALGYLLSVGAAFGITTLVFNLGWGKEIINLPEAIPVISFLPIILMGILFGLAMDYEIFLTSRMREEYVHGNRTNPTEEGFVHSAKVVVAAAIIMVSVFAFFVPAGTGVIKPIALGLAVGVAIDAFLVRMTL
;
A
#
# COMPACT_ATOMS: atom_id res chain seq x y z
N ALA A 1 -35.09 14.74 -6.27
CA ALA A 1 -34.86 13.85 -7.42
C ALA A 1 -34.34 14.64 -8.62
N ASP A 2 -35.07 15.67 -9.05
CA ASP A 2 -34.81 16.41 -10.28
C ASP A 2 -33.40 17.06 -10.33
N GLU A 3 -32.91 17.59 -9.21
CA GLU A 3 -31.56 18.14 -9.11
C GLU A 3 -30.46 17.07 -9.20
N VAL A 4 -30.73 15.88 -8.67
CA VAL A 4 -29.82 14.74 -8.75
C VAL A 4 -29.74 14.21 -10.19
N GLU A 5 -30.86 14.21 -10.90
CA GLU A 5 -30.94 13.77 -12.29
C GLU A 5 -30.13 14.67 -13.26
N GLN A 6 -29.96 15.94 -12.90
CA GLN A 6 -29.19 16.90 -13.68
C GLN A 6 -27.67 16.82 -13.45
N VAL A 7 -27.21 16.03 -12.50
CA VAL A 7 -25.77 15.88 -12.22
C VAL A 7 -25.10 15.10 -13.35
N PRO A 8 -24.01 15.63 -13.94
CA PRO A 8 -23.28 14.93 -14.98
C PRO A 8 -22.86 13.53 -14.57
N GLY A 9 -23.14 12.54 -15.39
CA GLY A 9 -22.83 11.13 -15.12
C GLY A 9 -24.00 10.32 -14.55
N VAL A 10 -25.11 10.96 -14.20
CA VAL A 10 -26.38 10.27 -13.86
C VAL A 10 -27.05 9.81 -15.14
N LYS A 11 -27.36 8.52 -15.24
CA LYS A 11 -28.13 7.94 -16.32
C LYS A 11 -29.62 8.00 -16.04
N LEU A 12 -29.98 7.71 -14.80
CA LEU A 12 -31.36 7.60 -14.35
C LEU A 12 -31.43 7.66 -12.83
N VAL A 13 -32.42 8.35 -12.31
CA VAL A 13 -32.88 8.22 -10.93
C VAL A 13 -33.98 7.15 -10.90
N ALA A 14 -33.60 5.93 -10.50
CA ALA A 14 -34.47 4.76 -10.62
C ALA A 14 -35.60 4.74 -9.57
N MET A 15 -35.34 5.30 -8.38
CA MET A 15 -36.27 5.29 -7.27
C MET A 15 -36.05 6.51 -6.38
N ALA A 16 -37.13 7.13 -5.95
CA ALA A 16 -37.16 8.13 -4.88
C ALA A 16 -38.35 7.82 -3.97
N VAL A 17 -38.10 7.18 -2.85
CA VAL A 17 -39.16 6.68 -1.95
C VAL A 17 -38.96 7.23 -0.55
N PRO A 18 -39.92 7.96 0.00
CA PRO A 18 -39.94 8.33 1.41
C PRO A 18 -40.27 7.13 2.28
N ASN A 19 -39.81 7.15 3.54
CA ASN A 19 -40.29 6.22 4.55
C ASN A 19 -41.72 6.54 4.98
N PRO A 20 -42.38 5.66 5.73
CA PRO A 20 -43.77 5.88 6.17
C PRO A 20 -43.99 7.16 6.99
N ASN A 21 -42.99 7.62 7.69
CA ASN A 21 -43.06 8.84 8.52
C ASN A 21 -42.71 10.12 7.73
N ALA A 22 -42.30 10.01 6.47
CA ALA A 22 -41.86 11.10 5.60
C ALA A 22 -40.74 11.98 6.16
N ASP A 23 -39.93 11.43 7.07
CA ASP A 23 -38.75 12.08 7.66
C ASP A 23 -37.43 11.63 7.01
N THR A 24 -37.43 10.53 6.25
CA THR A 24 -36.28 9.97 5.57
C THR A 24 -36.69 9.48 4.18
N GLY A 25 -35.84 9.60 3.20
CA GLY A 25 -36.04 9.09 1.84
C GLY A 25 -34.82 8.41 1.27
N LEU A 26 -35.05 7.43 0.40
CA LEU A 26 -34.01 6.76 -0.38
C LEU A 26 -34.11 7.21 -1.85
N ILE A 27 -33.00 7.66 -2.41
CA ILE A 27 -32.86 7.98 -3.83
C ILE A 27 -31.85 7.00 -4.44
N GLN A 28 -32.29 6.22 -5.42
CA GLN A 28 -31.42 5.31 -6.14
C GLN A 28 -30.98 5.94 -7.46
N VAL A 29 -29.67 6.14 -7.58
CA VAL A 29 -29.01 6.71 -8.75
C VAL A 29 -28.28 5.64 -9.53
N ILE A 30 -28.52 5.57 -10.83
CA ILE A 30 -27.82 4.68 -11.75
C ILE A 30 -26.83 5.53 -12.56
N PRO A 31 -25.53 5.28 -12.50
CA PRO A 31 -24.52 5.99 -13.28
C PRO A 31 -24.53 5.56 -14.75
N THR A 32 -23.90 6.37 -15.61
CA THR A 32 -23.73 6.07 -17.05
C THR A 32 -22.62 5.07 -17.31
N THR A 33 -21.64 4.97 -16.39
CA THR A 33 -20.45 4.13 -16.49
C THR A 33 -20.38 3.09 -15.37
N GLY A 34 -19.46 2.16 -15.48
CA GLY A 34 -19.27 1.10 -14.47
C GLY A 34 -18.81 1.63 -13.12
N PRO A 35 -18.90 0.81 -12.05
CA PRO A 35 -18.61 1.24 -10.69
C PRO A 35 -17.14 1.63 -10.45
N ASP A 36 -16.21 1.06 -11.21
CA ASP A 36 -14.76 1.33 -11.11
C ASP A 36 -14.28 2.42 -12.07
N ASP A 37 -15.17 2.96 -12.90
CA ASP A 37 -14.84 3.99 -13.88
C ASP A 37 -14.56 5.34 -13.19
N PRO A 38 -13.51 6.07 -13.59
CA PRO A 38 -13.21 7.40 -13.08
C PRO A 38 -14.40 8.38 -13.18
N ALA A 39 -15.23 8.28 -14.23
CA ALA A 39 -16.40 9.11 -14.40
C ALA A 39 -17.47 8.84 -13.32
N THR A 40 -17.65 7.58 -12.89
CA THR A 40 -18.54 7.25 -11.78
C THR A 40 -17.98 7.75 -10.44
N GLN A 41 -16.65 7.71 -10.26
CA GLN A 41 -16.02 8.28 -9.07
C GLN A 41 -16.20 9.81 -9.01
N GLU A 42 -16.11 10.50 -10.15
CA GLU A 42 -16.36 11.94 -10.23
C GLU A 42 -17.83 12.27 -9.93
N LEU A 43 -18.77 11.48 -10.47
CA LEU A 43 -20.20 11.59 -10.13
C LEU A 43 -20.42 11.51 -8.62
N VAL A 44 -19.82 10.52 -7.94
CA VAL A 44 -19.96 10.37 -6.48
C VAL A 44 -19.43 11.62 -5.75
N ARG A 45 -18.27 12.15 -6.15
CA ARG A 45 -17.71 13.38 -5.55
C ARG A 45 -18.63 14.59 -5.77
N ASN A 46 -19.21 14.72 -6.97
CA ASN A 46 -20.15 15.79 -7.27
C ASN A 46 -21.43 15.69 -6.44
N LEU A 47 -21.95 14.47 -6.24
CA LEU A 47 -23.07 14.23 -5.36
C LEU A 47 -22.71 14.51 -3.88
N GLN A 48 -21.53 14.14 -3.42
CA GLN A 48 -21.05 14.47 -2.07
C GLN A 48 -20.97 16.00 -1.86
N ALA A 49 -20.51 16.76 -2.84
CA ALA A 49 -20.48 18.21 -2.75
C ALA A 49 -21.90 18.83 -2.66
N LEU A 50 -22.90 18.23 -3.30
CA LEU A 50 -24.30 18.64 -3.17
C LEU A 50 -24.86 18.38 -1.77
N THR A 51 -24.38 17.37 -1.04
CA THR A 51 -24.87 17.08 0.32
C THR A 51 -24.61 18.24 1.27
N ASP A 52 -23.43 18.86 1.18
CA ASP A 52 -23.06 20.00 2.02
C ASP A 52 -23.93 21.23 1.71
N THR A 53 -24.22 21.46 0.43
CA THR A 53 -25.11 22.54 -0.02
C THR A 53 -26.52 22.33 0.50
N TRP A 54 -27.07 21.13 0.38
CA TRP A 54 -28.44 20.83 0.84
C TRP A 54 -28.58 20.84 2.35
N ARG A 55 -27.51 20.46 3.06
CA ARG A 55 -27.48 20.59 4.53
C ARG A 55 -27.58 22.05 4.95
N THR A 56 -26.84 22.94 4.29
CA THR A 56 -26.77 24.35 4.63
C THR A 56 -28.05 25.10 4.22
N ASP A 57 -28.55 24.86 2.99
CA ASP A 57 -29.63 25.63 2.41
C ASP A 57 -31.02 25.12 2.78
N ARG A 58 -31.15 23.82 3.03
CA ARG A 58 -32.45 23.15 3.23
C ARG A 58 -32.58 22.40 4.57
N GLY A 59 -31.49 22.32 5.33
CA GLY A 59 -31.47 21.53 6.56
C GLY A 59 -31.64 20.01 6.33
N LEU A 60 -31.35 19.53 5.11
CA LEU A 60 -31.44 18.12 4.74
C LEU A 60 -30.08 17.44 4.97
N ASP A 61 -30.08 16.43 5.82
CA ASP A 61 -28.89 15.59 6.03
C ASP A 61 -28.92 14.40 5.06
N MET A 62 -28.02 14.41 4.08
CA MET A 62 -27.94 13.40 3.04
C MET A 62 -26.61 12.63 3.14
N ASN A 63 -26.70 11.31 3.05
CA ASN A 63 -25.54 10.44 3.00
C ASN A 63 -25.56 9.63 1.69
N ILE A 64 -24.40 9.54 1.04
CA ILE A 64 -24.24 8.76 -0.19
C ILE A 64 -23.65 7.42 0.17
N THR A 65 -24.26 6.36 -0.34
CA THR A 65 -23.79 4.99 -0.17
C THR A 65 -23.78 4.25 -1.50
N GLY A 66 -23.22 3.07 -1.51
CA GLY A 66 -23.08 2.23 -2.69
C GLY A 66 -21.63 1.84 -2.90
N TYR A 67 -21.38 0.88 -3.78
CA TYR A 67 -20.04 0.30 -3.99
C TYR A 67 -18.95 1.36 -4.22
N THR A 68 -19.17 2.25 -5.18
CA THR A 68 -18.17 3.29 -5.53
C THR A 68 -17.97 4.31 -4.41
N ALA A 69 -19.05 4.75 -3.74
CA ALA A 69 -18.95 5.71 -2.64
C ALA A 69 -18.16 5.12 -1.46
N VAL A 70 -18.49 3.90 -1.04
CA VAL A 70 -17.76 3.20 0.04
C VAL A 70 -16.31 2.96 -0.35
N ALA A 71 -16.04 2.57 -1.59
CA ALA A 71 -14.67 2.38 -2.06
C ALA A 71 -13.84 3.67 -2.03
N LEU A 72 -14.44 4.81 -2.39
CA LEU A 72 -13.79 6.12 -2.31
C LEU A 72 -13.52 6.55 -0.87
N ASP A 73 -14.50 6.39 0.03
CA ASP A 73 -14.35 6.76 1.44
C ASP A 73 -13.29 5.92 2.12
N VAL A 74 -13.29 4.60 1.90
CA VAL A 74 -12.24 3.69 2.39
C VAL A 74 -10.87 4.08 1.83
N SER A 75 -10.80 4.41 0.53
CA SER A 75 -9.54 4.84 -0.09
C SER A 75 -9.00 6.13 0.51
N ALA A 76 -9.87 7.12 0.74
CA ALA A 76 -9.49 8.38 1.35
C ALA A 76 -9.02 8.19 2.81
N GLN A 77 -9.72 7.36 3.58
CA GLN A 77 -9.35 7.06 4.96
C GLN A 77 -8.02 6.32 5.05
N LEU A 78 -7.78 5.34 4.18
CA LEU A 78 -6.51 4.61 4.11
C LEU A 78 -5.36 5.52 3.65
N ALA A 79 -5.60 6.36 2.65
CA ALA A 79 -4.60 7.35 2.21
C ALA A 79 -4.21 8.30 3.35
N GLY A 80 -5.18 8.77 4.14
CA GLY A 80 -4.94 9.58 5.34
C GLY A 80 -4.16 8.84 6.43
N ALA A 81 -4.29 7.52 6.52
CA ALA A 81 -3.60 6.68 7.49
C ALA A 81 -2.15 6.32 7.09
N LEU A 82 -1.78 6.46 5.81
CA LEU A 82 -0.45 6.06 5.32
C LEU A 82 0.69 6.81 6.00
N LEU A 83 0.60 8.13 6.09
CA LEU A 83 1.67 8.93 6.70
C LEU A 83 1.82 8.68 8.21
N PRO A 84 0.75 8.68 9.03
CA PRO A 84 0.84 8.28 10.44
C PRO A 84 1.39 6.87 10.62
N PHE A 85 0.98 5.92 9.80
CA PHE A 85 1.47 4.54 9.84
C PHE A 85 2.97 4.48 9.49
N ALA A 86 3.41 5.17 8.43
CA ALA A 86 4.82 5.23 8.05
C ALA A 86 5.68 5.83 9.16
N LEU A 87 5.24 6.93 9.77
CA LEU A 87 5.94 7.58 10.88
C LEU A 87 6.00 6.67 12.11
N PHE A 88 4.92 5.95 12.42
CA PHE A 88 4.90 4.99 13.52
C PHE A 88 5.89 3.84 13.28
N VAL A 89 5.86 3.24 12.10
CA VAL A 89 6.74 2.12 11.73
C VAL A 89 8.22 2.52 11.74
N VAL A 90 8.56 3.64 11.11
CA VAL A 90 9.92 4.16 11.09
C VAL A 90 10.37 4.59 12.49
N GLY A 91 9.52 5.27 13.23
CA GLY A 91 9.82 5.70 14.60
C GLY A 91 10.07 4.52 15.55
N LEU A 92 9.22 3.50 15.47
CA LEU A 92 9.38 2.25 16.25
C LEU A 92 10.71 1.56 15.90
N SER A 93 11.04 1.47 14.60
CA SER A 93 12.30 0.92 14.12
C SER A 93 13.51 1.69 14.67
N LEU A 94 13.49 3.01 14.58
CA LEU A 94 14.57 3.85 15.11
C LEU A 94 14.78 3.63 16.61
N VAL A 95 13.71 3.57 17.38
CA VAL A 95 13.79 3.32 18.84
C VAL A 95 14.35 1.93 19.11
N LEU A 96 13.76 0.88 18.54
CA LEU A 96 14.16 -0.51 18.79
C LEU A 96 15.61 -0.76 18.40
N LEU A 97 16.01 -0.38 17.19
CA LEU A 97 17.38 -0.59 16.72
C LEU A 97 18.40 0.27 17.49
N THR A 98 18.03 1.49 17.91
CA THR A 98 18.91 2.33 18.74
C THR A 98 19.16 1.67 20.10
N VAL A 99 18.13 1.11 20.72
CA VAL A 99 18.27 0.41 22.02
C VAL A 99 19.12 -0.86 21.87
N VAL A 100 18.88 -1.66 20.82
CA VAL A 100 19.58 -2.92 20.58
C VAL A 100 21.05 -2.69 20.24
N PHE A 101 21.34 -1.76 19.31
CA PHE A 101 22.70 -1.55 18.80
C PHE A 101 23.47 -0.43 19.49
N ARG A 102 22.81 0.38 20.31
CA ARG A 102 23.39 1.57 20.97
C ARG A 102 24.09 2.50 19.97
N SER A 103 23.50 2.66 18.80
CA SER A 103 23.99 3.47 17.69
C SER A 103 22.79 4.19 17.07
N LEU A 104 22.97 5.42 16.61
CA LEU A 104 21.96 6.16 15.83
C LEU A 104 22.15 6.00 14.32
N VAL A 105 23.36 5.68 13.88
CA VAL A 105 23.69 5.56 12.46
C VAL A 105 23.02 4.34 11.84
N VAL A 106 23.06 3.19 12.52
CA VAL A 106 22.48 1.93 12.04
C VAL A 106 20.95 2.06 11.82
N PRO A 107 20.16 2.56 12.78
CA PRO A 107 18.72 2.72 12.59
C PRO A 107 18.35 3.70 11.44
N VAL A 108 19.06 4.82 11.34
CA VAL A 108 18.80 5.80 10.27
C VAL A 108 19.07 5.19 8.89
N LYS A 109 20.19 4.48 8.74
CA LYS A 109 20.54 3.76 7.51
C LYS A 109 19.49 2.71 7.16
N ALA A 110 19.08 1.88 8.14
CA ALA A 110 18.04 0.86 7.97
C ALA A 110 16.70 1.47 7.55
N ALA A 111 16.29 2.58 8.17
CA ALA A 111 15.05 3.28 7.83
C ALA A 111 15.08 3.85 6.41
N LEU A 112 16.18 4.44 5.97
CA LEU A 112 16.35 4.95 4.61
C LEU A 112 16.31 3.82 3.58
N GLY A 113 16.99 2.70 3.85
CA GLY A 113 16.95 1.51 3.01
C GLY A 113 15.53 0.94 2.88
N TYR A 114 14.82 0.82 3.99
CA TYR A 114 13.43 0.38 4.01
C TYR A 114 12.52 1.30 3.17
N LEU A 115 12.62 2.61 3.37
CA LEU A 115 11.81 3.57 2.59
C LEU A 115 12.11 3.50 1.09
N LEU A 116 13.38 3.28 0.70
CA LEU A 116 13.75 3.08 -0.69
C LEU A 116 13.12 1.80 -1.26
N SER A 117 13.19 0.69 -0.53
CA SER A 117 12.60 -0.59 -0.95
C SER A 117 11.08 -0.51 -1.10
N VAL A 118 10.40 0.13 -0.15
CA VAL A 118 8.95 0.35 -0.19
C VAL A 118 8.58 1.28 -1.35
N GLY A 119 9.30 2.39 -1.53
CA GLY A 119 9.05 3.31 -2.64
C GLY A 119 9.22 2.64 -4.01
N ALA A 120 10.25 1.81 -4.17
CA ALA A 120 10.46 1.04 -5.38
C ALA A 120 9.37 -0.03 -5.61
N ALA A 121 8.94 -0.73 -4.55
CA ALA A 121 7.83 -1.67 -4.62
C ALA A 121 6.54 -1.00 -5.08
N PHE A 122 6.20 0.16 -4.52
CA PHE A 122 5.03 0.94 -4.94
C PHE A 122 5.16 1.45 -6.37
N GLY A 123 6.32 2.00 -6.73
CA GLY A 123 6.59 2.51 -8.07
C GLY A 123 6.40 1.43 -9.14
N ILE A 124 7.03 0.27 -8.96
CA ILE A 124 6.94 -0.85 -9.91
C ILE A 124 5.52 -1.43 -9.95
N THR A 125 4.86 -1.59 -8.80
CA THR A 125 3.49 -2.08 -8.76
C THR A 125 2.54 -1.15 -9.51
N THR A 126 2.69 0.17 -9.32
CA THR A 126 1.89 1.18 -10.03
C THR A 126 2.18 1.18 -11.54
N LEU A 127 3.46 1.10 -11.93
CA LEU A 127 3.85 1.03 -13.35
C LEU A 127 3.22 -0.18 -14.06
N VAL A 128 3.20 -1.33 -13.38
CA VAL A 128 2.69 -2.57 -13.98
C VAL A 128 1.17 -2.61 -13.99
N PHE A 129 0.51 -2.34 -12.86
CA PHE A 129 -0.94 -2.54 -12.74
C PHE A 129 -1.76 -1.33 -13.19
N ASN A 130 -1.32 -0.09 -12.88
CA ASN A 130 -2.09 1.09 -13.28
C ASN A 130 -1.74 1.56 -14.70
N LEU A 131 -0.45 1.50 -15.09
CA LEU A 131 0.01 1.94 -16.40
C LEU A 131 0.13 0.80 -17.41
N GLY A 132 -0.01 -0.46 -16.99
CA GLY A 132 0.01 -1.63 -17.84
C GLY A 132 1.39 -2.01 -18.41
N TRP A 133 2.49 -1.50 -17.83
CA TRP A 133 3.84 -1.85 -18.27
C TRP A 133 4.16 -3.31 -17.95
N GLY A 134 4.49 -4.09 -18.98
CA GLY A 134 4.81 -5.50 -18.80
C GLY A 134 3.61 -6.42 -18.48
N LYS A 135 2.39 -5.95 -18.71
CA LYS A 135 1.16 -6.73 -18.46
C LYS A 135 1.15 -8.10 -19.12
N GLU A 136 1.78 -8.23 -20.29
CA GLU A 136 1.88 -9.49 -21.03
C GLU A 136 2.71 -10.53 -20.29
N ILE A 137 3.78 -10.11 -19.58
CA ILE A 137 4.68 -10.99 -18.82
C ILE A 137 3.95 -11.63 -17.65
N ILE A 138 3.06 -10.88 -17.02
CA ILE A 138 2.32 -11.34 -15.84
C ILE A 138 0.92 -11.86 -16.16
N ASN A 139 0.60 -12.02 -17.44
CA ASN A 139 -0.72 -12.47 -17.92
C ASN A 139 -1.86 -11.63 -17.32
N LEU A 140 -1.77 -10.30 -17.49
CA LEU A 140 -2.78 -9.36 -17.06
C LEU A 140 -3.59 -8.91 -18.27
N PRO A 141 -4.89 -9.26 -18.39
CA PRO A 141 -5.71 -8.92 -19.57
C PRO A 141 -5.86 -7.42 -19.77
N GLU A 142 -6.09 -6.70 -18.69
CA GLU A 142 -6.27 -5.25 -18.67
C GLU A 142 -5.56 -4.63 -17.45
N ALA A 143 -5.22 -3.35 -17.53
CA ALA A 143 -4.73 -2.59 -16.38
C ALA A 143 -5.85 -2.51 -15.32
N ILE A 144 -5.54 -2.91 -14.10
CA ILE A 144 -6.49 -2.95 -12.99
C ILE A 144 -6.01 -1.97 -11.93
N PRO A 145 -6.86 -1.05 -11.46
CA PRO A 145 -6.50 -0.17 -10.35
C PRO A 145 -6.05 -0.97 -9.15
N VAL A 146 -4.95 -0.54 -8.56
CA VAL A 146 -4.43 -1.16 -7.35
C VAL A 146 -5.36 -0.87 -6.18
N ILE A 147 -5.70 -1.89 -5.41
CA ILE A 147 -6.58 -1.73 -4.24
C ILE A 147 -5.98 -0.79 -3.20
N SER A 148 -6.83 0.01 -2.59
CA SER A 148 -6.43 1.11 -1.70
C SER A 148 -5.66 0.69 -0.45
N PHE A 149 -5.84 -0.53 0.04
CA PHE A 149 -5.13 -1.04 1.22
C PHE A 149 -3.78 -1.72 0.90
N LEU A 150 -3.43 -1.88 -0.38
CA LEU A 150 -2.14 -2.46 -0.79
C LEU A 150 -0.94 -1.74 -0.15
N PRO A 151 -0.86 -0.40 -0.13
CA PRO A 151 0.30 0.29 0.44
C PRO A 151 0.53 -0.07 1.90
N ILE A 152 -0.52 -0.12 2.72
CA ILE A 152 -0.41 -0.45 4.15
C ILE A 152 0.08 -1.89 4.34
N ILE A 153 -0.46 -2.84 3.56
CA ILE A 153 -0.04 -4.25 3.60
C ILE A 153 1.43 -4.38 3.22
N LEU A 154 1.84 -3.78 2.09
CA LEU A 154 3.23 -3.84 1.63
C LEU A 154 4.18 -3.21 2.64
N MET A 155 3.85 -2.03 3.17
CA MET A 155 4.67 -1.37 4.18
C MET A 155 4.84 -2.25 5.43
N GLY A 156 3.75 -2.84 5.95
CA GLY A 156 3.82 -3.66 7.16
C GLY A 156 4.63 -4.94 6.96
N ILE A 157 4.41 -5.66 5.86
CA ILE A 157 5.12 -6.91 5.58
C ILE A 157 6.60 -6.65 5.26
N LEU A 158 6.88 -5.70 4.36
CA LEU A 158 8.26 -5.35 4.01
C LEU A 158 9.04 -4.81 5.22
N PHE A 159 8.37 -4.08 6.13
CA PHE A 159 8.99 -3.65 7.38
C PHE A 159 9.45 -4.82 8.23
N GLY A 160 8.56 -5.79 8.50
CA GLY A 160 8.92 -6.98 9.28
C GLY A 160 10.10 -7.72 8.67
N LEU A 161 10.03 -8.02 7.38
CA LEU A 161 11.10 -8.73 6.67
C LEU A 161 12.43 -7.94 6.66
N ALA A 162 12.37 -6.64 6.39
CA ALA A 162 13.56 -5.79 6.37
C ALA A 162 14.22 -5.71 7.75
N MET A 163 13.44 -5.56 8.82
CA MET A 163 13.99 -5.48 10.17
C MET A 163 14.62 -6.79 10.65
N ASP A 164 14.01 -7.93 10.34
CA ASP A 164 14.55 -9.24 10.71
C ASP A 164 15.94 -9.46 10.08
N TYR A 165 16.10 -9.13 8.80
CA TYR A 165 17.40 -9.24 8.14
C TYR A 165 18.42 -8.24 8.70
N GLU A 166 18.01 -7.00 9.00
CA GLU A 166 18.90 -5.99 9.57
C GLU A 166 19.42 -6.39 10.95
N ILE A 167 18.52 -6.86 11.82
CA ILE A 167 18.88 -7.32 13.15
C ILE A 167 19.86 -8.50 13.06
N PHE A 168 19.59 -9.45 12.16
CA PHE A 168 20.45 -10.63 11.99
C PHE A 168 21.86 -10.25 11.52
N LEU A 169 21.99 -9.44 10.45
CA LEU A 169 23.26 -8.99 9.91
C LEU A 169 24.07 -8.17 10.92
N THR A 170 23.44 -7.18 11.52
CA THR A 170 24.13 -6.26 12.44
C THR A 170 24.49 -6.96 13.74
N SER A 171 23.69 -7.92 14.21
CA SER A 171 24.04 -8.72 15.41
C SER A 171 25.28 -9.58 15.16
N ARG A 172 25.42 -10.18 13.98
CA ARG A 172 26.62 -10.95 13.62
C ARG A 172 27.87 -10.08 13.50
N MET A 173 27.77 -8.92 12.88
CA MET A 173 28.89 -7.96 12.81
C MET A 173 29.33 -7.52 14.21
N ARG A 174 28.38 -7.32 15.14
CA ARG A 174 28.68 -6.98 16.52
C ARG A 174 29.31 -8.13 17.29
N GLU A 175 28.86 -9.36 17.07
CA GLU A 175 29.42 -10.56 17.66
C GLU A 175 30.90 -10.72 17.30
N GLU A 176 31.26 -10.59 16.03
CA GLU A 176 32.67 -10.63 15.57
C GLU A 176 33.53 -9.54 16.24
N TYR A 177 32.99 -8.33 16.34
CA TYR A 177 33.71 -7.24 17.02
C TYR A 177 33.99 -7.54 18.50
N VAL A 178 33.00 -8.11 19.22
CA VAL A 178 33.11 -8.40 20.66
C VAL A 178 34.06 -9.58 20.92
N HIS A 179 34.09 -10.58 20.03
CA HIS A 179 34.96 -11.77 20.18
C HIS A 179 36.42 -11.55 19.77
N GLY A 180 36.78 -10.29 19.44
CA GLY A 180 38.20 -9.90 19.34
C GLY A 180 38.73 -9.67 17.93
N ASN A 181 37.92 -9.87 16.90
CA ASN A 181 38.28 -9.49 15.55
C ASN A 181 38.06 -7.97 15.34
N ARG A 182 39.04 -7.19 15.74
CA ARG A 182 38.98 -5.72 15.63
C ARG A 182 39.49 -5.18 14.30
N THR A 183 40.03 -6.04 13.43
CA THR A 183 40.61 -5.61 12.18
C THR A 183 39.57 -5.44 11.09
N ASN A 184 38.71 -6.46 10.87
CA ASN A 184 37.64 -6.44 9.86
C ASN A 184 36.34 -7.10 10.34
N PRO A 185 35.74 -6.67 11.48
CA PRO A 185 34.57 -7.34 12.08
C PRO A 185 33.32 -7.22 11.19
N THR A 186 33.19 -6.14 10.45
CA THR A 186 32.06 -5.90 9.56
C THR A 186 32.10 -6.83 8.34
N GLU A 187 33.26 -6.99 7.72
CA GLU A 187 33.45 -7.84 6.55
C GLU A 187 33.23 -9.32 6.90
N GLU A 188 33.83 -9.81 7.96
CA GLU A 188 33.67 -11.21 8.37
C GLU A 188 32.28 -11.53 8.87
N GLY A 189 31.67 -10.67 9.69
CA GLY A 189 30.30 -10.80 10.13
C GLY A 189 29.32 -10.79 8.96
N PHE A 190 29.56 -9.94 7.95
CA PHE A 190 28.78 -9.91 6.72
C PHE A 190 28.94 -11.21 5.92
N VAL A 191 30.15 -11.66 5.64
CA VAL A 191 30.41 -12.88 4.84
C VAL A 191 29.77 -14.12 5.46
N HIS A 192 29.83 -14.27 6.81
CA HIS A 192 29.20 -15.39 7.49
C HIS A 192 27.67 -15.36 7.42
N SER A 193 27.06 -14.19 7.51
CA SER A 193 25.60 -14.05 7.53
C SER A 193 24.98 -13.87 6.13
N ALA A 194 25.72 -13.33 5.17
CA ALA A 194 25.24 -13.05 3.82
C ALA A 194 24.65 -14.29 3.12
N LYS A 195 25.27 -15.45 3.28
CA LYS A 195 24.77 -16.70 2.67
C LYS A 195 23.37 -17.06 3.13
N VAL A 196 23.07 -16.89 4.42
CA VAL A 196 21.75 -17.19 4.99
C VAL A 196 20.73 -16.15 4.51
N VAL A 197 21.09 -14.88 4.55
CA VAL A 197 20.21 -13.79 4.09
C VAL A 197 19.89 -13.92 2.60
N VAL A 198 20.90 -14.18 1.77
CA VAL A 198 20.70 -14.39 0.31
C VAL A 198 19.81 -15.60 0.04
N ALA A 199 20.06 -16.73 0.72
CA ALA A 199 19.22 -17.92 0.55
C ALA A 199 17.76 -17.64 0.94
N ALA A 200 17.54 -16.99 2.09
CA ALA A 200 16.20 -16.61 2.53
C ALA A 200 15.53 -15.62 1.55
N ALA A 201 16.27 -14.63 1.06
CA ALA A 201 15.75 -13.67 0.08
C ALA A 201 15.38 -14.35 -1.25
N ILE A 202 16.20 -15.26 -1.76
CA ILE A 202 15.90 -16.01 -2.98
C ILE A 202 14.62 -16.83 -2.80
N ILE A 203 14.45 -17.51 -1.67
CA ILE A 203 13.24 -18.28 -1.38
C ILE A 203 12.03 -17.36 -1.37
N MET A 204 12.06 -16.24 -0.64
CA MET A 204 10.95 -15.31 -0.55
C MET A 204 10.59 -14.67 -1.89
N VAL A 205 11.60 -14.18 -2.62
CA VAL A 205 11.39 -13.61 -3.95
C VAL A 205 10.79 -14.66 -4.90
N SER A 206 11.29 -15.89 -4.87
CA SER A 206 10.77 -16.97 -5.72
C SER A 206 9.32 -17.29 -5.40
N VAL A 207 8.97 -17.40 -4.13
CA VAL A 207 7.59 -17.65 -3.69
C VAL A 207 6.66 -16.53 -4.16
N PHE A 208 6.99 -15.28 -3.88
CA PHE A 208 6.15 -14.16 -4.30
C PHE A 208 6.10 -14.00 -5.82
N ALA A 209 7.22 -14.16 -6.52
CA ALA A 209 7.26 -14.10 -7.98
C ALA A 209 6.37 -15.17 -8.63
N PHE A 210 6.27 -16.35 -8.04
CA PHE A 210 5.40 -17.42 -8.54
C PHE A 210 3.90 -17.10 -8.39
N PHE A 211 3.52 -16.33 -7.36
CA PHE A 211 2.15 -15.87 -7.19
C PHE A 211 1.74 -14.77 -8.19
N VAL A 212 2.68 -14.10 -8.85
CA VAL A 212 2.35 -13.05 -9.83
C VAL A 212 1.58 -13.62 -11.04
N PRO A 213 2.06 -14.64 -11.76
CA PRO A 213 1.30 -15.25 -12.85
C PRO A 213 0.14 -16.12 -12.38
N ALA A 214 0.30 -16.84 -11.25
CA ALA A 214 -0.67 -17.81 -10.76
C ALA A 214 -1.84 -17.17 -9.98
N GLY A 215 -1.64 -15.99 -9.38
CA GLY A 215 -2.65 -15.31 -8.59
C GLY A 215 -3.79 -14.72 -9.41
N THR A 216 -4.88 -14.40 -8.74
CA THR A 216 -6.03 -13.72 -9.32
C THR A 216 -6.32 -12.42 -8.57
N GLY A 217 -6.88 -11.44 -9.24
CA GLY A 217 -7.33 -10.17 -8.64
C GLY A 217 -6.25 -9.50 -7.80
N VAL A 218 -6.56 -9.26 -6.52
CA VAL A 218 -5.71 -8.55 -5.54
C VAL A 218 -4.40 -9.22 -5.20
N ILE A 219 -4.27 -10.54 -5.41
CA ILE A 219 -3.07 -11.30 -5.05
C ILE A 219 -1.89 -10.91 -5.92
N LYS A 220 -2.12 -10.67 -7.22
CA LYS A 220 -1.06 -10.30 -8.17
C LYS A 220 -0.29 -9.03 -7.77
N PRO A 221 -0.94 -7.88 -7.50
CA PRO A 221 -0.22 -6.67 -7.10
C PRO A 221 0.48 -6.80 -5.75
N ILE A 222 -0.11 -7.50 -4.78
CA ILE A 222 0.53 -7.79 -3.50
C ILE A 222 1.80 -8.63 -3.72
N ALA A 223 1.69 -9.70 -4.49
CA ALA A 223 2.80 -10.61 -4.76
C ALA A 223 3.95 -9.91 -5.50
N LEU A 224 3.63 -9.11 -6.53
CA LEU A 224 4.64 -8.33 -7.26
C LEU A 224 5.33 -7.32 -6.33
N GLY A 225 4.56 -6.56 -5.57
CA GLY A 225 5.11 -5.57 -4.64
C GLY A 225 6.03 -6.20 -3.60
N LEU A 226 5.65 -7.36 -3.04
CA LEU A 226 6.50 -8.10 -2.10
C LEU A 226 7.75 -8.68 -2.77
N ALA A 227 7.63 -9.30 -3.96
CA ALA A 227 8.77 -9.84 -4.69
C ALA A 227 9.81 -8.75 -4.98
N VAL A 228 9.36 -7.62 -5.51
CA VAL A 228 10.21 -6.47 -5.83
C VAL A 228 10.80 -5.83 -4.58
N GLY A 229 9.97 -5.59 -3.56
CA GLY A 229 10.41 -4.98 -2.30
C GLY A 229 11.49 -5.80 -1.62
N VAL A 230 11.30 -7.12 -1.49
CA VAL A 230 12.30 -8.03 -0.90
C VAL A 230 13.56 -8.11 -1.77
N ALA A 231 13.42 -8.17 -3.10
CA ALA A 231 14.58 -8.21 -4.00
C ALA A 231 15.43 -6.94 -3.88
N ILE A 232 14.81 -5.77 -3.87
CA ILE A 232 15.51 -4.50 -3.72
C ILE A 232 16.14 -4.37 -2.34
N ASP A 233 15.39 -4.71 -1.28
CA ASP A 233 15.93 -4.67 0.07
C ASP A 233 17.15 -5.58 0.23
N ALA A 234 17.03 -6.84 -0.14
CA ALA A 234 18.07 -7.82 0.09
C ALA A 234 19.29 -7.65 -0.82
N PHE A 235 19.09 -7.40 -2.12
CA PHE A 235 20.17 -7.43 -3.10
C PHE A 235 20.71 -6.04 -3.45
N LEU A 236 19.89 -4.99 -3.39
CA LEU A 236 20.35 -3.65 -3.70
C LEU A 236 20.73 -2.90 -2.41
N VAL A 237 19.80 -2.75 -1.48
CA VAL A 237 20.01 -1.93 -0.29
C VAL A 237 21.07 -2.56 0.64
N ARG A 238 20.94 -3.82 0.98
CA ARG A 238 21.83 -4.48 1.95
C ARG A 238 23.20 -4.84 1.42
N MET A 239 23.35 -5.01 0.11
CA MET A 239 24.68 -5.29 -0.49
C MET A 239 25.43 -4.05 -0.88
N THR A 240 24.79 -2.88 -0.96
CA THR A 240 25.44 -1.62 -1.35
C THR A 240 25.59 -0.63 -0.21
N LEU A 241 24.74 -0.69 0.77
CA LEU A 241 24.72 0.17 1.96
C LEU A 241 25.31 -0.53 3.19
#